data_18b156bb6bf01fb60dac1c8cc2f92601
#
_entry.id   18b156bb6bf01fb60dac1c8cc2f92601
#
_cell.length_a   1.000
_cell.length_b   1.000
_cell.length_c   1.000
_cell.angle_alpha   90.00
_cell.angle_beta   90.00
_cell.angle_gamma   90.00
#
_symmetry.space_group_name_H-M   'P 1'
#
loop_
_entity.id
_entity.type
_entity.pdbx_description
1 polymer ?
#
loop_
_entity_poly.entity_id
_entity_poly.type
_entity_poly.pdbx_seq_one_letter_code
_entity_poly.pdbx_strand_id
1 'polypeptide(L)'
;MERSYSEYSAKDDFLWLILRPWIFIPRVLYIFLTFIFLFLRILFQGNNKNKNVQKNLSKYLFDVITDLGPCFIKLGQALSTRPDLVRQDWLTELTNLQDNLPAFDHKIALKIIEEELGSTANELFEEFPDSPIASASLGQVYKAKLNNSYLAVKVQRPNLYFLIRRDVVILRFLGTFLSPLLPLNIGVGME
;
A
#
# COMPACT_ATOMS: atom_id res chain seq x y z
N MET A 1 1.44 26.60 -3.81
CA MET A 1 2.06 26.00 -5.00
C MET A 1 1.08 24.99 -5.57
N GLU A 2 0.32 25.36 -6.58
CA GLU A 2 -0.63 24.45 -7.24
C GLU A 2 0.18 23.29 -7.84
N ARG A 3 0.06 22.10 -7.28
CA ARG A 3 0.53 20.89 -7.95
C ARG A 3 -0.37 20.68 -9.16
N SER A 4 0.10 21.06 -10.33
CA SER A 4 -0.49 20.64 -11.59
C SER A 4 -0.52 19.11 -11.57
N TYR A 5 -1.70 18.54 -11.35
CA TYR A 5 -1.94 17.12 -11.59
C TYR A 5 -1.83 16.95 -13.11
N SER A 6 -0.63 16.56 -13.58
CA SER A 6 -0.47 16.13 -14.96
C SER A 6 -1.44 14.97 -15.20
N GLU A 7 -2.21 15.05 -16.27
CA GLU A 7 -3.07 13.94 -16.70
C GLU A 7 -2.26 12.65 -16.70
N TYR A 8 -2.85 11.59 -16.13
CA TYR A 8 -2.22 10.28 -16.06
C TYR A 8 -1.97 9.76 -17.47
N SER A 9 -0.70 9.61 -17.86
CA SER A 9 -0.29 8.99 -19.10
C SER A 9 0.50 7.70 -18.82
N ALA A 10 -0.11 6.56 -19.12
CA ALA A 10 0.54 5.26 -18.94
C ALA A 10 1.86 5.13 -19.72
N LYS A 11 1.94 5.76 -20.91
CA LYS A 11 3.14 5.74 -21.75
C LYS A 11 4.28 6.56 -21.14
N ASP A 12 3.95 7.76 -20.63
CA ASP A 12 4.95 8.65 -20.04
C ASP A 12 5.47 8.08 -18.72
N ASP A 13 4.60 7.48 -17.92
CA ASP A 13 4.98 6.82 -16.69
C ASP A 13 5.86 5.59 -16.92
N PHE A 14 5.57 4.82 -17.98
CA PHE A 14 6.39 3.67 -18.38
C PHE A 14 7.78 4.12 -18.85
N LEU A 15 7.85 5.13 -19.73
CA LEU A 15 9.11 5.72 -20.19
C LEU A 15 9.89 6.30 -19.00
N TRP A 16 9.20 7.03 -18.10
CA TRP A 16 9.81 7.58 -16.91
C TRP A 16 10.49 6.53 -16.04
N LEU A 17 9.88 5.34 -15.89
CA LEU A 17 10.42 4.26 -15.08
C LEU A 17 11.53 3.49 -15.78
N ILE A 18 11.38 3.18 -17.09
CA ILE A 18 12.40 2.45 -17.88
C ILE A 18 13.70 3.25 -17.99
N LEU A 19 13.61 4.57 -18.13
CA LEU A 19 14.78 5.44 -18.16
C LEU A 19 15.51 5.52 -16.80
N ARG A 20 14.97 4.86 -15.75
CA ARG A 20 15.56 4.76 -14.41
C ARG A 20 15.76 3.32 -13.97
N PRO A 21 16.63 2.54 -14.65
CA PRO A 21 16.82 1.12 -14.36
C PRO A 21 17.25 0.85 -12.93
N TRP A 22 17.93 1.80 -12.26
CA TRP A 22 18.31 1.71 -10.85
C TRP A 22 17.11 1.79 -9.88
N ILE A 23 15.95 2.27 -10.32
CA ILE A 23 14.68 2.23 -9.55
C ILE A 23 13.87 1.01 -9.96
N PHE A 24 13.77 0.76 -11.26
CA PHE A 24 12.94 -0.30 -11.85
C PHE A 24 13.45 -1.69 -11.48
N ILE A 25 14.72 -2.00 -11.79
CA ILE A 25 15.27 -3.34 -11.64
C ILE A 25 15.26 -3.82 -10.17
N PRO A 26 15.76 -3.04 -9.19
CA PRO A 26 15.73 -3.49 -7.80
C PRO A 26 14.31 -3.72 -7.29
N ARG A 27 13.35 -2.88 -7.71
CA ARG A 27 11.96 -3.02 -7.26
C ARG A 27 11.28 -4.24 -7.86
N VAL A 28 11.45 -4.49 -9.16
CA VAL A 28 10.94 -5.70 -9.82
C VAL A 28 11.54 -6.95 -9.19
N LEU A 29 12.84 -6.96 -8.96
CA LEU A 29 13.52 -8.08 -8.31
C LEU A 29 13.02 -8.31 -6.88
N TYR A 30 12.84 -7.24 -6.11
CA TYR A 30 12.28 -7.33 -4.76
C TYR A 30 10.86 -7.93 -4.77
N ILE A 31 9.97 -7.43 -5.63
CA ILE A 31 8.60 -7.96 -5.78
C ILE A 31 8.67 -9.44 -6.18
N PHE A 32 9.46 -9.77 -7.18
CA PHE A 32 9.60 -11.15 -7.69
C PHE A 32 10.09 -12.12 -6.60
N LEU A 33 11.17 -11.78 -5.91
CA LEU A 33 11.70 -12.61 -4.82
C LEU A 33 10.69 -12.76 -3.68
N THR A 34 10.03 -11.68 -3.31
CA THR A 34 9.00 -11.71 -2.26
C THR A 34 7.87 -12.67 -2.61
N PHE A 35 7.37 -12.63 -3.86
CA PHE A 35 6.34 -13.57 -4.31
C PHE A 35 6.86 -15.01 -4.47
N ILE A 36 8.10 -15.22 -4.88
CA ILE A 36 8.71 -16.56 -4.88
C ILE A 36 8.75 -17.14 -3.45
N PHE A 37 9.25 -16.37 -2.47
CA PHE A 37 9.29 -16.84 -1.09
C PHE A 37 7.90 -17.11 -0.52
N LEU A 38 6.92 -16.27 -0.81
CA LEU A 38 5.53 -16.48 -0.45
C LEU A 38 4.98 -17.77 -1.09
N PHE A 39 5.21 -17.95 -2.38
CA PHE A 39 4.77 -19.15 -3.12
C PHE A 39 5.40 -20.44 -2.57
N LEU A 40 6.71 -20.45 -2.35
CA LEU A 40 7.39 -21.60 -1.74
C LEU A 40 6.80 -21.91 -0.35
N ARG A 41 6.56 -20.89 0.46
CA ARG A 41 5.95 -21.07 1.78
C ARG A 41 4.54 -21.63 1.70
N ILE A 42 3.75 -21.20 0.73
CA ILE A 42 2.42 -21.77 0.44
C ILE A 42 2.52 -23.21 -0.01
N LEU A 43 3.46 -23.57 -0.90
CA LEU A 43 3.67 -24.94 -1.36
C LEU A 43 4.01 -25.90 -0.20
N PHE A 44 4.92 -25.50 0.69
CA PHE A 44 5.36 -26.36 1.80
C PHE A 44 4.40 -26.38 2.98
N GLN A 45 3.66 -25.31 3.22
CA GLN A 45 2.82 -25.17 4.43
C GLN A 45 1.32 -25.07 4.13
N GLY A 46 0.93 -24.81 2.88
CA GLY A 46 -0.48 -24.51 2.51
C GLY A 46 -1.43 -25.69 2.77
N ASN A 47 -0.97 -26.94 2.68
CA ASN A 47 -1.77 -28.15 2.92
C ASN A 47 -1.67 -28.65 4.38
N ASN A 48 -0.92 -27.98 5.25
CA ASN A 48 -0.78 -28.39 6.64
C ASN A 48 -2.09 -28.13 7.39
N LYS A 49 -2.63 -29.20 8.04
CA LYS A 49 -3.89 -29.12 8.80
C LYS A 49 -3.75 -28.47 10.17
N ASN A 50 -2.52 -28.14 10.60
CA ASN A 50 -2.28 -27.48 11.88
C ASN A 50 -2.72 -26.02 11.81
N LYS A 51 -3.71 -25.65 12.64
CA LYS A 51 -4.29 -24.30 12.69
C LYS A 51 -3.25 -23.22 12.97
N ASN A 52 -2.22 -23.49 13.79
CA ASN A 52 -1.17 -22.54 14.08
C ASN A 52 -0.29 -22.26 12.86
N VAL A 53 0.00 -23.29 12.04
CA VAL A 53 0.76 -23.12 10.79
C VAL A 53 -0.05 -22.29 9.79
N GLN A 54 -1.35 -22.54 9.65
CA GLN A 54 -2.21 -21.78 8.76
C GLN A 54 -2.34 -20.31 9.21
N LYS A 55 -2.50 -20.06 10.51
CA LYS A 55 -2.53 -18.70 11.07
C LYS A 55 -1.21 -17.95 10.83
N ASN A 56 -0.07 -18.62 11.00
CA ASN A 56 1.24 -18.03 10.72
C ASN A 56 1.42 -17.73 9.22
N LEU A 57 0.86 -18.56 8.35
CA LEU A 57 0.93 -18.36 6.90
C LEU A 57 0.06 -17.17 6.46
N SER A 58 -1.16 -17.04 6.98
CA SER A 58 -2.05 -15.92 6.69
C SER A 58 -1.49 -14.59 7.21
N LYS A 59 -0.90 -14.59 8.41
CA LYS A 59 -0.20 -13.43 8.95
C LYS A 59 1.01 -13.04 8.08
N TYR A 60 1.79 -14.02 7.65
CA TYR A 60 2.92 -13.76 6.74
C TYR A 60 2.45 -13.13 5.42
N LEU A 61 1.32 -13.56 4.87
CA LEU A 61 0.71 -12.93 3.69
C LEU A 61 0.36 -11.46 3.97
N PHE A 62 -0.24 -11.16 5.13
CA PHE A 62 -0.53 -9.78 5.54
C PHE A 62 0.75 -8.94 5.64
N ASP A 63 1.80 -9.46 6.29
CA ASP A 63 3.09 -8.77 6.44
C ASP A 63 3.72 -8.50 5.08
N VAL A 64 3.76 -9.49 4.17
CA VAL A 64 4.26 -9.34 2.80
C VAL A 64 3.52 -8.23 2.03
N ILE A 65 2.20 -8.22 2.08
CA ILE A 65 1.39 -7.20 1.37
C ILE A 65 1.66 -5.81 1.96
N THR A 66 1.78 -5.72 3.28
CA THR A 66 2.05 -4.46 3.98
C THR A 66 3.45 -3.92 3.63
N ASP A 67 4.47 -4.77 3.62
CA ASP A 67 5.85 -4.43 3.27
C ASP A 67 6.02 -4.03 1.80
N LEU A 68 5.24 -4.63 0.90
CA LEU A 68 5.19 -4.24 -0.50
C LEU A 68 4.62 -2.83 -0.70
N GLY A 69 3.81 -2.35 0.24
CA GLY A 69 3.38 -0.95 0.32
C GLY A 69 2.03 -0.64 -0.30
N PRO A 70 1.70 0.66 -0.47
CA PRO A 70 0.34 1.15 -0.68
C PRO A 70 -0.42 0.52 -1.85
N CYS A 71 0.27 0.26 -2.96
CA CYS A 71 -0.33 -0.34 -4.15
C CYS A 71 -0.79 -1.78 -3.88
N PHE A 72 0.07 -2.59 -3.24
CA PHE A 72 -0.23 -3.98 -2.88
C PHE A 72 -1.25 -4.08 -1.75
N ILE A 73 -1.23 -3.14 -0.79
CA ILE A 73 -2.26 -3.04 0.23
C ILE A 73 -3.63 -2.82 -0.42
N LYS A 74 -3.75 -1.94 -1.42
CA LYS A 74 -4.99 -1.73 -2.16
C LYS A 74 -5.46 -2.98 -2.90
N LEU A 75 -4.55 -3.73 -3.50
CA LEU A 75 -4.87 -5.03 -4.11
C LEU A 75 -5.35 -6.04 -3.05
N GLY A 76 -4.67 -6.13 -1.91
CA GLY A 76 -5.07 -6.98 -0.79
C GLY A 76 -6.45 -6.62 -0.23
N GLN A 77 -6.75 -5.32 -0.11
CA GLN A 77 -8.08 -4.84 0.27
C GLN A 77 -9.16 -5.25 -0.74
N ALA A 78 -8.88 -5.15 -2.04
CA ALA A 78 -9.79 -5.62 -3.08
C ALA A 78 -9.99 -7.15 -3.01
N LEU A 79 -8.94 -7.92 -2.75
CA LEU A 79 -9.01 -9.37 -2.60
C LEU A 79 -9.76 -9.79 -1.33
N SER A 80 -9.71 -9.00 -0.25
CA SER A 80 -10.44 -9.29 0.99
C SER A 80 -11.97 -9.32 0.82
N THR A 81 -12.49 -8.71 -0.25
CA THR A 81 -13.91 -8.72 -0.60
C THR A 81 -14.30 -9.81 -1.61
N ARG A 82 -13.37 -10.69 -1.98
CA ARG A 82 -13.54 -11.72 -3.01
C ARG A 82 -13.36 -13.15 -2.44
N PRO A 83 -14.37 -13.67 -1.74
CA PRO A 83 -14.31 -15.04 -1.18
C PRO A 83 -14.28 -16.13 -2.24
N ASP A 84 -14.59 -15.80 -3.50
CA ASP A 84 -14.47 -16.68 -4.67
C ASP A 84 -13.02 -16.89 -5.13
N LEU A 85 -12.11 -15.96 -4.81
CA LEU A 85 -10.70 -15.98 -5.23
C LEU A 85 -9.75 -16.35 -4.10
N VAL A 86 -10.13 -16.11 -2.86
CA VAL A 86 -9.23 -16.20 -1.70
C VAL A 86 -9.79 -17.17 -0.66
N ARG A 87 -8.92 -17.99 -0.08
CA ARG A 87 -9.28 -18.89 1.01
C ARG A 87 -9.85 -18.13 2.21
N GLN A 88 -10.83 -18.74 2.90
CA GLN A 88 -11.54 -18.11 4.01
C GLN A 88 -10.63 -17.70 5.18
N ASP A 89 -9.61 -18.51 5.50
CA ASP A 89 -8.64 -18.21 6.55
C ASP A 89 -7.75 -17.00 6.23
N TRP A 90 -7.51 -16.72 4.94
CA TRP A 90 -6.75 -15.56 4.48
C TRP A 90 -7.61 -14.29 4.39
N LEU A 91 -8.91 -14.44 4.07
CA LEU A 91 -9.83 -13.30 4.01
C LEU A 91 -9.86 -12.52 5.32
N THR A 92 -9.85 -13.22 6.46
CA THR A 92 -9.84 -12.59 7.79
C THR A 92 -8.61 -11.70 7.99
N GLU A 93 -7.42 -12.20 7.61
CA GLU A 93 -6.20 -11.39 7.72
C GLU A 93 -6.14 -10.26 6.69
N LEU A 94 -6.60 -10.49 5.46
CA LEU A 94 -6.66 -9.45 4.44
C LEU A 94 -7.65 -8.32 4.80
N THR A 95 -8.71 -8.63 5.56
CA THR A 95 -9.63 -7.60 6.09
C THR A 95 -8.91 -6.65 7.05
N ASN A 96 -7.90 -7.11 7.80
CA ASN A 96 -7.09 -6.26 8.66
C ASN A 96 -6.31 -5.17 7.89
N LEU A 97 -6.11 -5.34 6.57
CA LEU A 97 -5.52 -4.29 5.72
C LEU A 97 -6.39 -3.03 5.62
N GLN A 98 -7.67 -3.09 5.99
CA GLN A 98 -8.57 -1.94 5.94
C GLN A 98 -8.30 -0.98 7.10
N ASP A 99 -8.14 -1.50 8.33
CA ASP A 99 -8.18 -0.69 9.55
C ASP A 99 -6.95 -0.84 10.47
N ASN A 100 -6.12 -1.88 10.25
CA ASN A 100 -5.03 -2.25 11.17
C ASN A 100 -3.63 -2.12 10.56
N LEU A 101 -3.43 -1.12 9.71
CA LEU A 101 -2.10 -0.89 9.14
C LEU A 101 -1.19 -0.15 10.14
N PRO A 102 0.12 -0.46 10.16
CA PRO A 102 1.06 0.24 11.01
C PRO A 102 1.13 1.74 10.63
N ALA A 103 1.13 2.58 11.64
CA ALA A 103 1.37 4.00 11.46
C ALA A 103 2.82 4.23 11.01
N PHE A 104 3.04 5.26 10.19
CA PHE A 104 4.38 5.74 9.92
C PHE A 104 4.86 6.69 11.02
N ASP A 105 6.15 6.96 11.07
CA ASP A 105 6.79 7.74 12.14
C ASP A 105 6.10 9.10 12.35
N HIS A 106 5.74 9.39 13.60
CA HIS A 106 5.10 10.64 14.01
C HIS A 106 5.92 11.87 13.63
N LYS A 107 7.25 11.81 13.75
CA LYS A 107 8.14 12.92 13.35
C LYS A 107 8.03 13.25 11.87
N ILE A 108 7.84 12.22 11.04
CA ILE A 108 7.60 12.42 9.60
C ILE A 108 6.25 13.08 9.37
N ALA A 109 5.21 12.71 10.15
CA ALA A 109 3.89 13.34 10.05
C ALA A 109 3.96 14.83 10.43
N LEU A 110 4.63 15.19 11.52
CA LEU A 110 4.84 16.58 11.93
C LEU A 110 5.57 17.39 10.85
N LYS A 111 6.61 16.81 10.26
CA LYS A 111 7.36 17.48 9.18
C LYS A 111 6.47 17.73 7.94
N ILE A 112 5.63 16.78 7.56
CA ILE A 112 4.68 16.95 6.46
C ILE A 112 3.67 18.07 6.76
N ILE A 113 3.16 18.14 8.00
CA ILE A 113 2.25 19.21 8.43
C ILE A 113 2.94 20.57 8.29
N GLU A 114 4.17 20.69 8.79
CA GLU A 114 4.95 21.93 8.71
C GLU A 114 5.25 22.34 7.28
N GLU A 115 5.66 21.39 6.41
CA GLU A 115 5.94 21.62 5.00
C GLU A 115 4.70 22.05 4.18
N GLU A 116 3.52 21.48 4.50
CA GLU A 116 2.30 21.75 3.72
C GLU A 116 1.51 22.97 4.26
N LEU A 117 1.56 23.23 5.57
CA LEU A 117 0.79 24.30 6.21
C LEU A 117 1.64 25.52 6.59
N GLY A 118 2.97 25.42 6.51
CA GLY A 118 3.89 26.54 6.75
C GLY A 118 4.12 26.89 8.23
N SER A 119 3.57 26.09 9.15
CA SER A 119 3.75 26.26 10.61
C SER A 119 3.74 24.90 11.29
N THR A 120 4.36 24.82 12.45
CA THR A 120 4.41 23.57 13.22
C THR A 120 3.03 23.16 13.75
N ALA A 121 2.83 21.87 14.00
CA ALA A 121 1.57 21.37 14.53
C ALA A 121 1.18 22.05 15.86
N ASN A 122 2.17 22.35 16.71
CA ASN A 122 1.95 23.02 18.01
C ASN A 122 1.55 24.51 17.87
N GLU A 123 1.89 25.15 16.75
CA GLU A 123 1.48 26.52 16.45
C GLU A 123 0.08 26.56 15.84
N LEU A 124 -0.27 25.52 15.07
CA LEU A 124 -1.54 25.44 14.34
C LEU A 124 -2.69 24.92 15.22
N PHE A 125 -2.40 23.99 16.12
CA PHE A 125 -3.42 23.29 16.91
C PHE A 125 -3.21 23.54 18.42
N GLU A 126 -4.30 23.70 19.17
CA GLU A 126 -4.29 23.79 20.63
C GLU A 126 -3.83 22.46 21.27
N GLU A 127 -4.20 21.34 20.64
CA GLU A 127 -3.80 20.00 21.03
C GLU A 127 -3.52 19.18 19.75
N PHE A 128 -2.34 18.57 19.66
CA PHE A 128 -2.00 17.61 18.62
C PHE A 128 -1.40 16.36 19.27
N PRO A 129 -2.01 15.15 19.10
CA PRO A 129 -1.58 13.95 19.81
C PRO A 129 -0.30 13.34 19.20
N ASP A 130 0.48 12.64 20.04
CA ASP A 130 1.71 11.94 19.62
C ASP A 130 1.46 10.68 18.77
N SER A 131 0.22 10.18 18.76
CA SER A 131 -0.15 9.00 17.99
C SER A 131 -1.44 9.23 17.19
N PRO A 132 -1.52 8.67 15.97
CA PRO A 132 -2.73 8.74 15.17
C PRO A 132 -3.84 7.87 15.77
N ILE A 133 -5.09 8.28 15.56
CA ILE A 133 -6.29 7.50 15.93
C ILE A 133 -6.59 6.40 14.91
N ALA A 134 -6.08 6.52 13.68
CA ALA A 134 -6.23 5.53 12.62
C ALA A 134 -5.07 5.62 11.63
N SER A 135 -4.69 4.46 11.07
CA SER A 135 -3.70 4.38 10.00
C SER A 135 -4.22 3.52 8.86
N ALA A 136 -4.10 4.04 7.64
CA ALA A 136 -4.58 3.40 6.42
C ALA A 136 -3.47 3.35 5.33
N SER A 137 -3.77 2.71 4.20
CA SER A 137 -2.83 2.55 3.08
C SER A 137 -2.26 3.87 2.54
N LEU A 138 -3.07 4.94 2.55
CA LEU A 138 -2.71 6.22 1.95
C LEU A 138 -2.26 7.28 2.96
N GLY A 139 -2.47 7.06 4.27
CA GLY A 139 -2.15 8.03 5.30
C GLY A 139 -2.60 7.61 6.68
N GLN A 140 -2.44 8.51 7.63
CA GLN A 140 -2.91 8.33 9.00
C GLN A 140 -3.70 9.56 9.46
N VAL A 141 -4.56 9.38 10.46
CA VAL A 141 -5.48 10.40 10.93
C VAL A 141 -5.19 10.70 12.40
N TYR A 142 -5.06 11.98 12.71
CA TYR A 142 -4.92 12.50 14.06
C TYR A 142 -6.20 13.22 14.48
N LYS A 143 -6.53 13.16 15.76
CA LYS A 143 -7.60 13.96 16.36
C LYS A 143 -6.97 15.19 16.99
N ALA A 144 -7.00 16.31 16.30
CA ALA A 144 -6.44 17.57 16.76
C ALA A 144 -7.54 18.50 17.29
N LYS A 145 -7.17 19.53 18.08
CA LYS A 145 -8.07 20.55 18.59
C LYS A 145 -7.71 21.91 18.02
N LEU A 146 -8.71 22.59 17.49
CA LEU A 146 -8.58 23.94 16.93
C LEU A 146 -9.84 24.72 17.24
N ASN A 147 -9.72 25.97 17.75
CA ASN A 147 -10.82 26.85 18.12
C ASN A 147 -11.87 26.15 19.01
N ASN A 148 -11.40 25.48 20.07
CA ASN A 148 -12.23 24.68 21.00
C ASN A 148 -13.01 23.51 20.36
N SER A 149 -12.75 23.15 19.11
CA SER A 149 -13.41 22.06 18.40
C SER A 149 -12.41 20.98 18.02
N TYR A 150 -12.82 19.71 18.12
CA TYR A 150 -12.02 18.60 17.62
C TYR A 150 -12.23 18.40 16.12
N LEU A 151 -11.12 18.15 15.42
CA LEU A 151 -11.10 17.88 13.99
C LEU A 151 -10.19 16.70 13.66
N ALA A 152 -10.44 16.08 12.53
CA ALA A 152 -9.62 15.00 12.00
C ALA A 152 -8.58 15.55 11.02
N VAL A 153 -7.30 15.47 11.38
CA VAL A 153 -6.18 15.85 10.52
C VAL A 153 -5.65 14.61 9.83
N LYS A 154 -5.87 14.52 8.52
CA LYS A 154 -5.36 13.41 7.71
C LYS A 154 -4.01 13.78 7.11
N VAL A 155 -2.98 13.05 7.53
CA VAL A 155 -1.61 13.20 7.00
C VAL A 155 -1.32 12.08 6.02
N GLN A 156 -0.99 12.44 4.78
CA GLN A 156 -0.68 11.49 3.70
C GLN A 156 0.66 10.81 3.95
N ARG A 157 0.80 9.52 3.58
CA ARG A 157 2.10 8.83 3.65
C ARG A 157 3.14 9.53 2.79
N PRO A 158 4.40 9.61 3.26
CA PRO A 158 5.48 10.23 2.50
C PRO A 158 5.70 9.52 1.17
N ASN A 159 6.06 10.29 0.14
CA ASN A 159 6.38 9.77 -1.20
C ASN A 159 5.27 8.92 -1.86
N LEU A 160 4.01 9.04 -1.41
CA LEU A 160 2.90 8.18 -1.85
C LEU A 160 2.72 8.20 -3.37
N TYR A 161 2.76 9.39 -3.99
CA TYR A 161 2.63 9.52 -5.44
C TYR A 161 3.70 8.73 -6.20
N PHE A 162 4.96 8.87 -5.76
CA PHE A 162 6.09 8.14 -6.35
C PHE A 162 5.93 6.62 -6.21
N LEU A 163 5.54 6.15 -5.01
CA LEU A 163 5.37 4.72 -4.73
C LEU A 163 4.26 4.10 -5.58
N ILE A 164 3.12 4.77 -5.66
CA ILE A 164 1.98 4.31 -6.47
C ILE A 164 2.34 4.33 -7.95
N ARG A 165 2.88 5.43 -8.45
CA ARG A 165 3.29 5.57 -9.86
C ARG A 165 4.24 4.47 -10.29
N ARG A 166 5.28 4.22 -9.50
CA ARG A 166 6.27 3.16 -9.74
C ARG A 166 5.61 1.78 -9.77
N ASP A 167 4.84 1.44 -8.75
CA ASP A 167 4.32 0.09 -8.59
C ASP A 167 3.16 -0.21 -9.56
N VAL A 168 2.33 0.78 -9.92
CA VAL A 168 1.30 0.62 -10.97
C VAL A 168 1.93 0.32 -12.33
N VAL A 169 3.01 1.01 -12.71
CA VAL A 169 3.71 0.74 -13.96
C VAL A 169 4.29 -0.68 -13.97
N ILE A 170 4.93 -1.09 -12.86
CA ILE A 170 5.47 -2.44 -12.73
C ILE A 170 4.36 -3.50 -12.83
N LEU A 171 3.24 -3.30 -12.13
CA LEU A 171 2.12 -4.25 -12.16
C LEU A 171 1.48 -4.34 -13.54
N ARG A 172 1.34 -3.24 -14.27
CA ARG A 172 0.89 -3.26 -15.67
C ARG A 172 1.82 -4.04 -16.56
N PHE A 173 3.12 -3.78 -16.45
CA PHE A 173 4.15 -4.51 -17.19
C PHE A 173 4.08 -6.01 -16.91
N LEU A 174 4.07 -6.41 -15.63
CA LEU A 174 3.93 -7.81 -15.23
C LEU A 174 2.60 -8.42 -15.70
N GLY A 175 1.50 -7.69 -15.60
CA GLY A 175 0.18 -8.12 -16.05
C GLY A 175 0.14 -8.42 -17.54
N THR A 176 0.81 -7.62 -18.37
CA THR A 176 0.91 -7.86 -19.81
C THR A 176 1.65 -9.17 -20.13
N PHE A 177 2.71 -9.48 -19.38
CA PHE A 177 3.47 -10.72 -19.55
C PHE A 177 2.75 -11.95 -19.00
N LEU A 178 1.99 -11.80 -17.90
CA LEU A 178 1.28 -12.89 -17.25
C LEU A 178 -0.09 -13.15 -17.87
N SER A 179 -0.66 -12.20 -18.59
CA SER A 179 -1.98 -12.30 -19.23
C SER A 179 -2.16 -13.55 -20.10
N PRO A 180 -1.18 -13.99 -20.93
CA PRO A 180 -1.31 -15.23 -21.70
C PRO A 180 -1.28 -16.51 -20.86
N LEU A 181 -0.74 -16.43 -19.64
CA LEU A 181 -0.56 -17.58 -18.73
C LEU A 181 -1.71 -17.72 -17.73
N LEU A 182 -2.46 -16.64 -17.51
CA LEU A 182 -3.58 -16.62 -16.57
C LEU A 182 -4.89 -16.62 -17.36
N PRO A 183 -5.85 -17.54 -17.07
CA PRO A 183 -7.16 -17.55 -17.71
C PRO A 183 -8.05 -16.39 -17.18
N LEU A 184 -7.45 -15.29 -16.81
CA LEU A 184 -8.12 -14.10 -16.31
C LEU A 184 -8.31 -13.12 -17.47
N ASN A 185 -9.56 -12.72 -17.71
CA ASN A 185 -9.90 -11.70 -18.69
C ASN A 185 -9.45 -10.33 -18.13
N ILE A 186 -8.14 -10.04 -18.19
CA ILE A 186 -7.52 -8.79 -17.71
C ILE A 186 -7.72 -7.64 -18.72
N GLY A 187 -8.48 -7.89 -19.79
CA GLY A 187 -8.70 -6.93 -20.89
C GLY A 187 -9.58 -5.71 -20.54
N VAL A 188 -10.03 -5.57 -19.30
CA VAL A 188 -10.81 -4.40 -18.86
C VAL A 188 -9.88 -3.44 -18.15
N GLY A 189 -9.38 -2.42 -18.85
CA GLY A 189 -8.64 -1.31 -18.27
C GLY A 189 -7.34 -0.91 -18.96
N MET A 190 -7.20 -1.21 -20.25
CA MET A 190 -6.08 -0.74 -21.07
C MET A 190 -6.48 0.35 -22.09
N GLU A 191 -7.64 1.01 -21.87
CA GLU A 191 -8.01 2.23 -22.59
C GLU A 191 -7.67 3.47 -21.77
#